data_cb8fc04bdc46e5a75bcdd4e57a7d56eb
#
_entry.id   cb8fc04bdc46e5a75bcdd4e57a7d56eb
#
_cell.length_a   1.000
_cell.length_b   1.000
_cell.length_c   1.000
_cell.angle_alpha   90.00
_cell.angle_beta   90.00
_cell.angle_gamma   90.00
#
_symmetry.space_group_name_H-M   'P 1'
#
loop_
_entity.id
_entity.type
_entity.pdbx_description
1 polymer ?
#
loop_
_entity_poly.entity_id
_entity_poly.type
_entity_poly.pdbx_seq_one_letter_code
_entity_poly.pdbx_strand_id
1 'polypeptide(L)'
;MIIAAATKYHIKATNKDVILCGCRHGDIFVQLEALGFEPKQGYKEIEQGFITHKNEFLTRQEAFEHAKQCGQLAAKIVYEREHGCVGGLNLISEDLW
;
A
#
# COMPACT_ATOMS: atom_id res chain seq x y z
N MET A 1 11.49 -7.92 -0.20
CA MET A 1 11.55 -6.68 0.59
C MET A 1 10.55 -5.66 0.05
N ILE A 2 9.75 -5.05 0.91
CA ILE A 2 8.81 -4.00 0.52
C ILE A 2 9.59 -2.72 0.29
N ILE A 3 9.35 -2.05 -0.86
CA ILE A 3 10.07 -0.84 -1.24
C ILE A 3 9.19 0.41 -1.33
N ALA A 4 7.87 0.26 -1.45
CA ALA A 4 6.95 1.39 -1.55
C ALA A 4 5.54 1.01 -1.17
N ALA A 5 4.76 2.00 -0.75
CA ALA A 5 3.31 1.87 -0.69
C ALA A 5 2.76 1.81 -2.11
N ALA A 6 1.68 1.09 -2.31
CA ALA A 6 1.05 0.95 -3.62
C ALA A 6 -0.46 0.87 -3.48
N THR A 7 -1.16 1.33 -4.50
CA THR A 7 -2.61 1.21 -4.56
C THR A 7 -3.01 0.81 -5.97
N LYS A 8 -3.91 -0.17 -6.05
CA LYS A 8 -4.48 -0.63 -7.31
C LYS A 8 -5.72 0.21 -7.62
N TYR A 9 -5.75 0.78 -8.82
CA TYR A 9 -6.86 1.58 -9.31
C TYR A 9 -7.39 1.06 -10.63
N HIS A 10 -8.69 1.22 -10.83
CA HIS A 10 -9.32 1.07 -12.14
C HIS A 10 -9.46 2.45 -12.78
N ILE A 11 -8.86 2.64 -13.93
CA ILE A 11 -8.92 3.90 -14.68
C ILE A 11 -10.08 3.83 -15.67
N LYS A 12 -11.07 4.68 -15.49
CA LYS A 12 -12.32 4.65 -16.29
C LYS A 12 -12.09 4.96 -17.76
N ALA A 13 -11.22 5.93 -18.07
CA ALA A 13 -10.96 6.36 -19.43
C ALA A 13 -10.37 5.27 -20.31
N THR A 14 -9.52 4.41 -19.75
CA THR A 14 -8.85 3.33 -20.48
C THR A 14 -9.47 1.97 -20.22
N ASN A 15 -10.34 1.88 -19.22
CA ASN A 15 -10.92 0.62 -18.73
C ASN A 15 -9.85 -0.40 -18.34
N LYS A 16 -8.77 0.07 -17.72
CA LYS A 16 -7.64 -0.77 -17.29
C LYS A 16 -7.33 -0.55 -15.83
N ASP A 17 -6.81 -1.59 -15.20
CA ASP A 17 -6.31 -1.53 -13.83
C ASP A 17 -4.84 -1.14 -13.86
N VAL A 18 -4.44 -0.28 -12.92
CA VAL A 18 -3.05 0.16 -12.77
C VAL A 18 -2.66 0.10 -11.30
N ILE A 19 -1.37 -0.07 -11.04
CA ILE A 19 -0.79 0.00 -9.71
C ILE A 19 0.09 1.23 -9.66
N LEU A 20 -0.23 2.15 -8.75
CA LEU A 20 0.57 3.35 -8.51
C LEU A 20 1.28 3.25 -7.17
N CYS A 21 2.52 3.71 -7.14
CA CYS A 21 3.39 3.60 -5.98
C CYS A 21 3.84 4.97 -5.46
N GLY A 22 4.15 5.03 -4.18
CA GLY A 22 4.73 6.20 -3.53
C GLY A 22 5.37 5.77 -2.21
N CYS A 23 6.08 6.67 -1.54
CA CYS A 23 6.64 6.37 -0.22
C CYS A 23 5.55 6.06 0.79
N ARG A 24 4.43 6.77 0.69
CA ARG A 24 3.23 6.54 1.52
C ARG A 24 1.99 6.59 0.62
N HIS A 25 0.89 6.02 1.10
CA HIS A 25 -0.36 6.00 0.33
C HIS A 25 -0.87 7.41 -0.02
N GLY A 26 -0.64 8.40 0.86
CA GLY A 26 -0.99 9.78 0.60
C GLY A 26 -0.27 10.38 -0.62
N ASP A 27 0.95 9.96 -0.89
CA ASP A 27 1.73 10.46 -2.04
C ASP A 27 1.10 10.01 -3.36
N ILE A 28 0.39 8.90 -3.35
CA ILE A 28 -0.29 8.37 -4.54
C ILE A 28 -1.44 9.30 -4.96
N PHE A 29 -2.18 9.86 -4.00
CA PHE A 29 -3.22 10.83 -4.29
C PHE A 29 -2.65 12.10 -4.92
N VAL A 30 -1.48 12.54 -4.47
CA VAL A 30 -0.79 13.69 -5.07
C VAL A 30 -0.42 13.39 -6.52
N GLN A 31 0.04 12.18 -6.82
CA GLN A 31 0.34 11.77 -8.20
C GLN A 31 -0.91 11.75 -9.08
N LEU A 32 -2.03 11.23 -8.58
CA LEU A 32 -3.30 11.21 -9.32
C LEU A 32 -3.76 12.62 -9.65
N GLU A 33 -3.67 13.53 -8.69
CA GLU A 33 -4.04 14.92 -8.87
C GLU A 33 -3.15 15.60 -9.91
N ALA A 34 -1.84 15.34 -9.86
CA ALA A 34 -0.89 15.88 -10.84
C ALA A 34 -1.13 15.33 -12.25
N LEU A 35 -1.67 14.13 -12.39
CA LEU A 35 -2.06 13.54 -13.67
C LEU A 35 -3.39 14.07 -14.19
N GLY A 36 -4.08 14.92 -13.43
CA GLY A 36 -5.33 15.52 -13.85
C GLY A 36 -6.58 14.73 -13.48
N PHE A 37 -6.45 13.71 -12.66
CA PHE A 37 -7.62 12.95 -12.17
C PHE A 37 -8.21 13.64 -10.95
N GLU A 38 -9.49 13.96 -11.03
CA GLU A 38 -10.20 14.49 -9.87
C GLU A 38 -10.58 13.36 -8.92
N PRO A 39 -10.62 13.63 -7.61
CA PRO A 39 -10.98 12.61 -6.62
C PRO A 39 -12.30 11.91 -6.97
N LYS A 40 -12.26 10.57 -7.05
CA LYS A 40 -13.41 9.70 -7.30
C LYS A 40 -14.11 9.85 -8.65
N GLN A 41 -13.58 10.63 -9.59
CA GLN A 41 -14.23 10.82 -10.89
C GLN A 41 -13.59 10.07 -12.05
N GLY A 42 -12.28 10.05 -12.15
CA GLY A 42 -11.57 9.40 -13.25
C GLY A 42 -11.09 7.99 -12.92
N TYR A 43 -11.21 7.57 -11.68
CA TYR A 43 -10.67 6.31 -11.19
C TYR A 43 -11.48 5.74 -10.04
N LYS A 44 -11.32 4.44 -9.82
CA LYS A 44 -11.88 3.74 -8.67
C LYS A 44 -10.74 3.03 -7.94
N GLU A 45 -10.61 3.26 -6.63
CA GLU A 45 -9.67 2.52 -5.80
C GLU A 45 -10.16 1.09 -5.63
N ILE A 46 -9.31 0.12 -5.96
CA ILE A 46 -9.62 -1.30 -5.81
C ILE A 46 -9.05 -1.80 -4.49
N GLU A 47 -7.76 -1.60 -4.24
CA GLU A 47 -7.11 -2.07 -3.03
C GLU A 47 -5.84 -1.29 -2.74
N GLN A 48 -5.60 -1.01 -1.46
CA GLN A 48 -4.35 -0.44 -0.97
C GLN A 48 -3.43 -1.55 -0.49
N GLY A 49 -2.15 -1.42 -0.77
CA GLY A 49 -1.16 -2.40 -0.39
C GLY A 49 0.25 -1.87 -0.52
N PHE A 50 1.16 -2.73 -0.93
CA PHE A 50 2.58 -2.42 -1.06
C PHE A 50 3.16 -3.14 -2.26
N ILE A 51 4.33 -2.66 -2.71
CA ILE A 51 5.07 -3.30 -3.77
C ILE A 51 6.43 -3.76 -3.24
N THR A 52 6.88 -4.92 -3.75
CA THR A 52 8.19 -5.47 -3.37
C THR A 52 9.26 -5.09 -4.38
N HIS A 53 10.52 -5.34 -4.02
CA HIS A 53 11.66 -5.15 -4.93
C HIS A 53 11.59 -6.05 -6.18
N LYS A 54 10.74 -7.07 -6.16
CA LYS A 54 10.47 -7.94 -7.31
C LYS A 54 9.24 -7.50 -8.11
N ASN A 55 8.74 -6.30 -7.84
CA ASN A 55 7.57 -5.74 -8.50
C ASN A 55 6.27 -6.53 -8.26
N GLU A 56 6.16 -7.15 -7.11
CA GLU A 56 4.97 -7.90 -6.70
C GLU A 56 4.08 -7.02 -5.82
N PHE A 57 2.79 -6.93 -6.15
CA PHE A 57 1.81 -6.24 -5.33
C PHE A 57 1.34 -7.15 -4.19
N LEU A 58 1.39 -6.62 -2.97
CA LEU A 58 0.90 -7.30 -1.77
C LEU A 58 -0.22 -6.49 -1.14
N THR A 59 -1.29 -7.15 -0.70
CA THR A 59 -2.29 -6.51 0.14
C THR A 59 -1.68 -6.10 1.47
N ARG A 60 -2.37 -5.27 2.25
CA ARG A 60 -1.85 -4.85 3.56
C ARG A 60 -1.57 -6.05 4.48
N GLN A 61 -2.42 -7.07 4.44
CA GLN A 61 -2.26 -8.28 5.24
C GLN A 61 -1.08 -9.13 4.77
N GLU A 62 -0.98 -9.37 3.47
CA GLU A 62 0.15 -10.08 2.87
C GLU A 62 1.46 -9.35 3.12
N ALA A 63 1.44 -8.01 3.03
CA ALA A 63 2.60 -7.17 3.26
C ALA A 63 3.07 -7.22 4.71
N PHE A 64 2.16 -7.29 5.67
CA PHE A 64 2.52 -7.46 7.08
C PHE A 64 3.33 -8.73 7.29
N GLU A 65 2.85 -9.86 6.80
CA GLU A 65 3.56 -11.14 6.91
C GLU A 65 4.91 -11.11 6.18
N HIS A 66 4.94 -10.52 4.99
CA HIS A 66 6.18 -10.39 4.22
C HIS A 66 7.23 -9.54 4.96
N ALA A 67 6.83 -8.39 5.48
CA ALA A 67 7.72 -7.49 6.21
C ALA A 67 8.22 -8.12 7.51
N LYS A 68 7.37 -8.88 8.20
CA LYS A 68 7.73 -9.63 9.39
C LYS A 68 8.80 -10.69 9.08
N GLN A 69 8.60 -11.47 8.03
CA GLN A 69 9.54 -12.52 7.62
C GLN A 69 10.88 -11.96 7.14
N CYS A 70 10.86 -10.80 6.47
CA CYS A 70 12.06 -10.15 5.97
C CYS A 70 12.79 -9.29 7.03
N GLY A 71 12.23 -9.19 8.23
CA GLY A 71 12.82 -8.37 9.29
C GLY A 71 12.68 -6.86 9.08
N GLN A 72 11.74 -6.42 8.24
CA GLN A 72 11.51 -4.99 8.00
C GLN A 72 10.71 -4.30 9.12
N LEU A 73 9.97 -5.06 9.92
CA LEU A 73 9.19 -4.52 11.03
C LEU A 73 9.97 -4.61 12.33
N ALA A 74 9.91 -3.55 13.13
CA ALA A 74 10.43 -3.60 14.48
C ALA A 74 9.66 -4.63 15.31
N ALA A 75 10.35 -5.34 16.18
CA ALA A 75 9.74 -6.37 17.04
C ALA A 75 8.56 -5.84 17.85
N LYS A 76 8.64 -4.59 18.30
CA LYS A 76 7.56 -3.91 19.03
C LYS A 76 6.29 -3.81 18.19
N ILE A 77 6.41 -3.44 16.92
CA ILE A 77 5.25 -3.31 16.01
C ILE A 77 4.63 -4.68 15.77
N VAL A 78 5.43 -5.70 15.52
CA VAL A 78 4.94 -7.06 15.33
C VAL A 78 4.15 -7.52 16.56
N TYR A 79 4.71 -7.32 17.74
CA TYR A 79 4.05 -7.68 19.00
C TYR A 79 2.72 -6.97 19.17
N GLU A 80 2.70 -5.65 18.98
CA GLU A 80 1.49 -4.83 19.14
C GLU A 80 0.37 -5.28 18.19
N ARG A 81 0.72 -5.57 16.94
CA ARG A 81 -0.27 -5.97 15.93
C ARG A 81 -0.81 -7.38 16.19
N GLU A 82 0.04 -8.31 16.58
CA GLU A 82 -0.36 -9.70 16.87
C GLU A 82 -1.19 -9.82 18.16
N HIS A 83 -1.05 -8.89 19.09
CA HIS A 83 -1.73 -8.93 20.40
C HIS A 83 -2.92 -7.97 20.47
N GLY A 84 -3.57 -7.69 19.35
CA GLY A 84 -4.86 -7.04 19.33
C GLY A 84 -4.85 -5.51 19.34
N CYS A 85 -3.73 -4.90 18.99
CA CYS A 85 -3.68 -3.45 18.85
C CYS A 85 -4.37 -2.97 17.57
N VAL A 86 -4.59 -1.67 17.47
CA VAL A 86 -5.30 -1.03 16.38
C VAL A 86 -4.69 -1.40 15.01
N GLY A 87 -5.54 -1.72 14.06
CA GLY A 87 -5.15 -2.07 12.70
C GLY A 87 -5.02 -3.56 12.43
N GLY A 88 -4.98 -4.42 13.46
CA GLY A 88 -4.86 -5.87 13.31
C GLY A 88 -3.59 -6.26 12.56
N LEU A 89 -3.66 -7.27 11.71
CA LEU A 89 -2.53 -7.77 10.93
C LEU A 89 -2.34 -7.04 9.60
N ASN A 90 -2.84 -5.82 9.48
CA ASN A 90 -2.68 -4.99 8.29
C ASN A 90 -1.47 -4.06 8.43
N LEU A 91 -0.61 -4.06 7.43
CA LEU A 91 0.52 -3.14 7.39
C LEU A 91 0.06 -1.75 6.96
N ILE A 92 0.57 -0.72 7.62
CA ILE A 92 0.41 0.66 7.19
C ILE A 92 1.79 1.24 6.86
N SER A 93 1.85 2.25 5.99
CA SER A 93 3.14 2.78 5.53
C SER A 93 3.98 3.38 6.67
N GLU A 94 3.35 3.90 7.71
CA GLU A 94 4.02 4.41 8.90
C GLU A 94 4.77 3.34 9.70
N ASP A 95 4.44 2.06 9.52
CA ASP A 95 5.15 0.96 10.15
C ASP A 95 6.55 0.76 9.56
N LEU A 96 6.76 1.20 8.32
CA LEU A 96 8.01 1.06 7.58
C LEU A 96 8.81 2.37 7.49
N TRP A 97 8.12 3.49 7.39
CA TRP A 97 8.73 4.81 7.17
C TRP A 97 8.23 5.92 8.09
#